data_813f7fdf0a4b77f36884db9a6f2af33a
#
_entry.id   813f7fdf0a4b77f36884db9a6f2af33a
#
_cell.length_a   1.000
_cell.length_b   1.000
_cell.length_c   1.000
_cell.angle_alpha   90.00
_cell.angle_beta   90.00
_cell.angle_gamma   90.00
#
_symmetry.space_group_name_H-M   'P 1'
#
loop_
_entity.id
_entity.type
_entity.pdbx_description
1 polymer ?
#
loop_
_entity_poly.entity_id
_entity_poly.type
_entity_poly.pdbx_seq_one_letter_code
_entity_poly.pdbx_strand_id
1 'polypeptide(L)'
;MKKKKKLRDFPQITQFLLFLHFKTHLTMIETPPTFAPTADTYNLIKPLLSEGFLQKIQNEYLYWSQLKYKAKDTAPEQLWQAVKLYRRLNERTLQFGKYQFSYVLTDYIQQALHSFDMHIGGTLTSNMGIAEVDTHKFMVSSIIEESIASSQIEGANTTRKKAKEMIQKGTKPKSKSEQMIMNNYNTMQHIVQHKHEPLTPESLQYIHQLIAYKTLDLPEEEGAFRTHNDIYVVDFTNSEVVHTPPDAAEIPVLIGQLCTFFNTDTHTFIHPLIKACVLHFMIGFIHPFADGNGRTARAVFYWYMLKSGYWLTEYLSISRIIKETKKQYEKAFLYTEADDNDLSYFITYQLKAMEKAFEALKTYINRKQKEIFQASQFMKIAGVNDRMAQIIKIIYDDPERVLSIKEIENRFLISNHTAR
;
A
#
# COMPACT_ATOMS: atom_id res chain seq x y z
N MET A 1 2.03 23.23 14.58
CA MET A 1 2.58 22.47 15.73
C MET A 1 1.46 22.22 16.74
N LYS A 2 0.79 21.07 16.70
CA LYS A 2 -0.08 20.62 17.80
C LYS A 2 0.56 19.38 18.38
N LYS A 3 0.91 19.44 19.67
CA LYS A 3 1.55 18.37 20.45
C LYS A 3 0.64 17.14 20.47
N LYS A 4 1.19 15.97 20.14
CA LYS A 4 0.60 14.67 20.50
C LYS A 4 0.50 14.65 22.04
N LYS A 5 -0.71 14.78 22.59
CA LYS A 5 -0.93 14.54 24.02
C LYS A 5 -0.86 13.03 24.25
N LYS A 6 0.17 12.55 24.92
CA LYS A 6 0.20 11.22 25.50
C LYS A 6 -0.89 11.16 26.57
N LEU A 7 -1.73 10.13 26.54
CA LEU A 7 -2.80 9.86 27.51
C LEU A 7 -2.28 9.55 28.96
N ARG A 8 -1.03 9.93 29.27
CA ARG A 8 -0.41 9.68 30.59
C ARG A 8 -1.00 10.48 31.74
N ASP A 9 -1.89 11.44 31.48
CA ASP A 9 -2.37 12.40 32.50
C ASP A 9 -3.81 12.15 32.98
N PHE A 10 -4.40 10.98 32.76
CA PHE A 10 -5.77 10.69 33.23
C PHE A 10 -5.77 9.69 34.40
N PRO A 11 -6.50 10.01 35.52
CA PRO A 11 -6.62 9.10 36.65
C PRO A 11 -7.33 7.79 36.29
N GLN A 12 -6.94 6.69 36.94
CA GLN A 12 -7.42 5.32 36.68
C GLN A 12 -8.94 5.14 36.62
N ILE A 13 -9.73 5.97 37.32
CA ILE A 13 -11.19 5.93 37.34
C ILE A 13 -11.77 6.39 35.98
N THR A 14 -11.15 7.33 35.33
CA THR A 14 -11.53 7.79 33.97
C THR A 14 -11.24 6.74 32.93
N GLN A 15 -10.17 5.94 33.07
CA GLN A 15 -9.86 4.82 32.21
C GLN A 15 -10.93 3.72 32.22
N PHE A 16 -11.51 3.41 33.41
CA PHE A 16 -12.54 2.37 33.53
C PHE A 16 -13.90 2.81 32.92
N LEU A 17 -14.26 4.07 33.09
CA LEU A 17 -15.46 4.65 32.45
C LEU A 17 -15.28 4.82 30.93
N LEU A 18 -14.11 5.18 30.48
CA LEU A 18 -13.74 5.15 29.06
C LEU A 18 -13.83 3.73 28.50
N PHE A 19 -13.33 2.71 29.19
CA PHE A 19 -13.37 1.31 28.73
C PHE A 19 -14.80 0.77 28.57
N LEU A 20 -15.74 1.19 29.41
CA LEU A 20 -17.16 0.87 29.27
C LEU A 20 -17.87 1.67 28.16
N HIS A 21 -17.40 2.88 27.86
CA HIS A 21 -17.93 3.72 26.79
C HIS A 21 -17.40 3.32 25.41
N PHE A 22 -16.18 2.73 25.35
CA PHE A 22 -15.50 2.32 24.11
C PHE A 22 -16.14 1.14 23.37
N LYS A 23 -17.08 0.41 23.99
CA LYS A 23 -17.80 -0.68 23.30
C LYS A 23 -18.92 -0.22 22.36
N THR A 24 -19.19 1.09 22.25
CA THR A 24 -20.38 1.57 21.54
C THR A 24 -20.16 2.56 20.39
N HIS A 25 -18.95 3.05 20.12
CA HIS A 25 -18.76 4.06 19.06
C HIS A 25 -17.55 3.82 18.16
N LEU A 26 -17.67 2.87 17.22
CA LEU A 26 -16.96 2.91 15.94
C LEU A 26 -17.72 3.89 15.02
N THR A 27 -17.59 5.19 15.25
CA THR A 27 -18.42 6.20 14.57
C THR A 27 -18.03 6.46 13.11
N MET A 28 -16.91 5.95 12.60
CA MET A 28 -16.55 6.07 11.18
C MET A 28 -17.33 5.14 10.25
N ILE A 29 -17.85 4.04 10.75
CA ILE A 29 -18.61 3.07 9.97
C ILE A 29 -19.84 2.58 10.72
N GLU A 30 -20.90 2.30 9.98
CA GLU A 30 -22.12 1.72 10.53
C GLU A 30 -21.91 0.25 10.87
N THR A 31 -22.23 -0.17 12.08
CA THR A 31 -22.13 -1.57 12.52
C THR A 31 -23.09 -2.46 11.74
N PRO A 32 -22.65 -3.57 11.15
CA PRO A 32 -23.53 -4.49 10.43
C PRO A 32 -24.43 -5.24 11.40
N PRO A 33 -25.61 -5.72 10.95
CA PRO A 33 -26.43 -6.62 11.73
C PRO A 33 -25.69 -7.90 12.09
N THR A 34 -25.90 -8.38 13.32
CA THR A 34 -25.32 -9.67 13.75
C THR A 34 -25.74 -10.79 12.81
N PHE A 35 -24.78 -11.64 12.45
CA PHE A 35 -25.06 -12.80 11.60
C PHE A 35 -25.85 -13.86 12.38
N ALA A 36 -27.11 -14.04 11.98
CA ALA A 36 -28.06 -15.00 12.56
C ALA A 36 -28.98 -15.52 11.47
N PRO A 37 -28.51 -16.46 10.59
CA PRO A 37 -29.27 -16.95 9.46
C PRO A 37 -30.44 -17.80 9.93
N THR A 38 -31.58 -17.66 9.24
CA THR A 38 -32.81 -18.43 9.46
C THR A 38 -33.10 -19.35 8.25
N ALA A 39 -34.10 -20.19 8.34
CA ALA A 39 -34.58 -20.98 7.21
C ALA A 39 -34.93 -20.10 5.99
N ASP A 40 -35.50 -18.92 6.22
CA ASP A 40 -35.84 -17.95 5.18
C ASP A 40 -34.58 -17.38 4.51
N THR A 41 -33.47 -17.26 5.24
CA THR A 41 -32.18 -16.85 4.66
C THR A 41 -31.71 -17.84 3.59
N TYR A 42 -31.83 -19.13 3.85
CA TYR A 42 -31.47 -20.18 2.86
C TYR A 42 -32.39 -20.15 1.63
N ASN A 43 -33.68 -19.93 1.84
CA ASN A 43 -34.65 -19.83 0.75
C ASN A 43 -34.38 -18.61 -0.15
N LEU A 44 -33.85 -17.53 0.41
CA LEU A 44 -33.56 -16.29 -0.33
C LEU A 44 -32.29 -16.41 -1.19
N ILE A 45 -31.30 -17.23 -0.80
CA ILE A 45 -30.04 -17.35 -1.55
C ILE A 45 -30.29 -17.85 -2.98
N LYS A 46 -31.12 -18.86 -3.17
CA LYS A 46 -31.35 -19.51 -4.48
C LYS A 46 -31.86 -18.54 -5.55
N PRO A 47 -32.93 -17.74 -5.33
CA PRO A 47 -33.36 -16.75 -6.30
C PRO A 47 -32.29 -15.64 -6.53
N LEU A 48 -31.61 -15.17 -5.50
CA LEU A 48 -30.57 -14.15 -5.65
C LEU A 48 -29.36 -14.65 -6.48
N LEU A 49 -29.03 -15.94 -6.42
CA LEU A 49 -28.01 -16.55 -7.27
C LEU A 49 -28.48 -16.65 -8.73
N SER A 50 -29.72 -17.11 -8.96
CA SER A 50 -30.25 -17.32 -10.32
C SER A 50 -30.35 -16.00 -11.13
N GLU A 51 -30.54 -14.86 -10.47
CA GLU A 51 -30.58 -13.53 -11.04
C GLU A 51 -29.19 -12.90 -11.27
N GLY A 52 -28.10 -13.58 -10.87
CA GLY A 52 -26.74 -13.03 -10.90
C GLY A 52 -26.50 -11.87 -9.93
N PHE A 53 -27.48 -11.57 -9.09
CA PHE A 53 -27.44 -10.44 -8.16
C PHE A 53 -26.39 -10.64 -7.05
N LEU A 54 -26.36 -11.84 -6.45
CA LEU A 54 -25.32 -12.15 -5.44
C LEU A 54 -23.92 -12.09 -6.03
N GLN A 55 -23.70 -12.58 -7.25
CA GLN A 55 -22.42 -12.52 -7.92
C GLN A 55 -21.94 -11.08 -8.10
N LYS A 56 -22.83 -10.20 -8.53
CA LYS A 56 -22.51 -8.76 -8.66
C LYS A 56 -22.13 -8.14 -7.32
N ILE A 57 -22.89 -8.40 -6.26
CA ILE A 57 -22.60 -7.90 -4.90
C ILE A 57 -21.28 -8.44 -4.39
N GLN A 58 -20.97 -9.72 -4.65
CA GLN A 58 -19.70 -10.33 -4.23
C GLN A 58 -18.51 -9.72 -4.97
N ASN A 59 -18.63 -9.43 -6.24
CA ASN A 59 -17.56 -8.81 -7.01
C ASN A 59 -17.30 -7.34 -6.60
N GLU A 60 -18.34 -6.60 -6.20
CA GLU A 60 -18.21 -5.28 -5.60
C GLU A 60 -17.69 -5.35 -4.16
N TYR A 61 -17.93 -6.46 -3.47
CA TYR A 61 -17.68 -6.75 -2.06
C TYR A 61 -18.18 -5.65 -1.12
N LEU A 62 -19.49 -5.40 -1.22
CA LEU A 62 -20.12 -4.29 -0.51
C LEU A 62 -20.20 -4.57 0.99
N TYR A 63 -19.86 -3.57 1.79
CA TYR A 63 -20.08 -3.55 3.22
C TYR A 63 -21.54 -3.18 3.54
N TRP A 64 -22.01 -3.46 4.76
CA TRP A 64 -23.37 -3.22 5.23
C TRP A 64 -23.92 -1.84 4.85
N SER A 65 -23.17 -0.77 5.15
CA SER A 65 -23.59 0.61 4.88
C SER A 65 -23.87 0.93 3.41
N GLN A 66 -23.39 0.09 2.48
CA GLN A 66 -23.62 0.19 1.05
C GLN A 66 -24.65 -0.83 0.57
N LEU A 67 -24.57 -2.06 1.12
CA LEU A 67 -25.42 -3.18 0.74
C LEU A 67 -26.89 -2.94 1.05
N LYS A 68 -27.20 -2.32 2.19
CA LYS A 68 -28.58 -2.02 2.60
C LYS A 68 -29.39 -1.23 1.56
N TYR A 69 -28.72 -0.40 0.77
CA TYR A 69 -29.37 0.37 -0.30
C TYR A 69 -29.55 -0.43 -1.62
N LYS A 70 -29.06 -1.66 -1.68
CA LYS A 70 -29.26 -2.57 -2.82
C LYS A 70 -30.48 -3.47 -2.63
N ALA A 71 -31.05 -3.53 -1.46
CA ALA A 71 -32.27 -4.25 -1.18
C ALA A 71 -33.46 -3.55 -1.86
N LYS A 72 -34.12 -4.26 -2.79
CA LYS A 72 -35.30 -3.75 -3.52
C LYS A 72 -36.58 -4.27 -2.86
N ASP A 73 -36.82 -5.56 -2.99
CA ASP A 73 -38.04 -6.24 -2.55
C ASP A 73 -37.85 -7.07 -1.28
N THR A 74 -36.67 -6.97 -0.66
CA THR A 74 -36.26 -7.73 0.52
C THR A 74 -35.82 -6.75 1.61
N ALA A 75 -36.09 -7.05 2.88
CA ALA A 75 -35.58 -6.24 3.99
C ALA A 75 -34.02 -6.22 3.93
N PRO A 76 -33.40 -5.04 4.13
CA PRO A 76 -31.94 -4.93 4.08
C PRO A 76 -31.19 -5.92 4.96
N GLU A 77 -31.70 -6.19 6.16
CA GLU A 77 -31.14 -7.14 7.13
C GLU A 77 -31.19 -8.59 6.59
N GLN A 78 -32.27 -8.96 5.93
CA GLN A 78 -32.40 -10.28 5.30
C GLN A 78 -31.43 -10.44 4.12
N LEU A 79 -31.27 -9.40 3.32
CA LEU A 79 -30.27 -9.39 2.25
C LEU A 79 -28.85 -9.53 2.82
N TRP A 80 -28.57 -8.81 3.93
CA TRP A 80 -27.28 -8.95 4.63
C TRP A 80 -27.04 -10.40 5.10
N GLN A 81 -28.04 -11.03 5.75
CA GLN A 81 -27.94 -12.42 6.20
C GLN A 81 -27.65 -13.36 5.03
N ALA A 82 -28.33 -13.20 3.89
CA ALA A 82 -28.12 -14.03 2.71
C ALA A 82 -26.70 -13.84 2.12
N VAL A 83 -26.23 -12.60 2.02
CA VAL A 83 -24.89 -12.29 1.54
C VAL A 83 -23.81 -12.86 2.48
N LYS A 84 -23.96 -12.70 3.79
CA LYS A 84 -23.03 -13.26 4.78
C LYS A 84 -23.03 -14.79 4.76
N LEU A 85 -24.19 -15.41 4.66
CA LEU A 85 -24.26 -16.88 4.55
C LEU A 85 -23.53 -17.37 3.30
N TYR A 86 -23.73 -16.71 2.15
CA TYR A 86 -23.00 -17.05 0.93
C TYR A 86 -21.48 -16.89 1.09
N ARG A 87 -21.02 -15.82 1.72
CA ARG A 87 -19.59 -15.57 2.03
C ARG A 87 -19.04 -16.68 2.92
N ARG A 88 -19.73 -17.00 4.03
CA ARG A 88 -19.33 -18.08 4.98
C ARG A 88 -19.22 -19.45 4.32
N LEU A 89 -20.09 -19.78 3.38
CA LEU A 89 -20.01 -21.04 2.63
C LEU A 89 -18.83 -21.14 1.67
N ASN A 90 -18.23 -20.00 1.28
CA ASN A 90 -17.15 -19.92 0.31
C ASN A 90 -15.85 -19.35 0.91
N GLU A 91 -15.79 -19.12 2.20
CA GLU A 91 -14.62 -18.52 2.85
C GLU A 91 -13.47 -19.51 3.03
N ARG A 92 -12.27 -18.97 2.99
CA ARG A 92 -11.03 -19.60 3.43
C ARG A 92 -10.59 -18.95 4.71
N THR A 93 -10.18 -19.73 5.70
CA THR A 93 -9.79 -19.22 7.02
C THR A 93 -8.28 -19.17 7.20
N LEU A 94 -7.83 -18.21 7.97
CA LEU A 94 -6.45 -18.03 8.41
C LEU A 94 -6.45 -17.80 9.92
N GLN A 95 -5.45 -18.34 10.61
CA GLN A 95 -5.31 -18.20 12.06
C GLN A 95 -3.99 -17.51 12.41
N PHE A 96 -4.08 -16.44 13.22
CA PHE A 96 -2.94 -15.76 13.83
C PHE A 96 -3.19 -15.59 15.33
N GLY A 97 -2.43 -16.31 16.17
CA GLY A 97 -2.69 -16.38 17.61
C GLY A 97 -4.11 -16.87 17.89
N LYS A 98 -4.84 -16.10 18.66
CA LYS A 98 -6.26 -16.33 18.95
C LYS A 98 -7.22 -15.74 17.92
N TYR A 99 -6.71 -15.00 16.93
CA TYR A 99 -7.51 -14.28 15.95
C TYR A 99 -7.73 -15.12 14.70
N GLN A 100 -8.99 -15.32 14.37
CA GLN A 100 -9.38 -15.95 13.11
C GLN A 100 -9.71 -14.87 12.09
N PHE A 101 -9.21 -15.04 10.89
CA PHE A 101 -9.50 -14.22 9.71
C PHE A 101 -10.08 -15.08 8.62
N SER A 102 -10.82 -14.48 7.71
CA SER A 102 -11.33 -15.18 6.53
C SER A 102 -11.23 -14.34 5.27
N TYR A 103 -11.30 -14.97 4.11
CA TYR A 103 -11.44 -14.30 2.82
C TYR A 103 -12.16 -15.19 1.80
N VAL A 104 -12.82 -14.57 0.84
CA VAL A 104 -13.55 -15.22 -0.25
C VAL A 104 -12.88 -14.93 -1.58
N LEU A 105 -12.69 -15.95 -2.42
CA LEU A 105 -12.21 -15.80 -3.79
C LEU A 105 -13.38 -15.46 -4.72
N THR A 106 -13.71 -14.17 -4.83
CA THR A 106 -14.73 -13.69 -5.77
C THR A 106 -14.23 -13.78 -7.22
N ASP A 107 -15.13 -13.71 -8.20
CA ASP A 107 -14.75 -13.68 -9.62
C ASP A 107 -13.86 -12.48 -9.91
N TYR A 108 -14.16 -11.30 -9.31
CA TYR A 108 -13.31 -10.13 -9.43
C TYR A 108 -11.87 -10.41 -8.94
N ILE A 109 -11.73 -10.97 -7.73
CA ILE A 109 -10.41 -11.30 -7.17
C ILE A 109 -9.67 -12.27 -8.10
N GLN A 110 -10.33 -13.34 -8.57
CA GLN A 110 -9.71 -14.32 -9.47
C GLN A 110 -9.27 -13.69 -10.80
N GLN A 111 -10.10 -12.84 -11.41
CA GLN A 111 -9.77 -12.12 -12.63
C GLN A 111 -8.59 -11.15 -12.43
N ALA A 112 -8.57 -10.41 -11.32
CA ALA A 112 -7.48 -9.52 -10.98
C ALA A 112 -6.17 -10.29 -10.78
N LEU A 113 -6.18 -11.41 -10.04
CA LEU A 113 -5.02 -12.26 -9.84
C LEU A 113 -4.47 -12.78 -11.18
N HIS A 114 -5.33 -13.33 -12.03
CA HIS A 114 -4.95 -13.78 -13.36
C HIS A 114 -4.32 -12.63 -14.20
N SER A 115 -4.96 -11.46 -14.19
CA SER A 115 -4.44 -10.30 -14.92
C SER A 115 -3.05 -9.88 -14.42
N PHE A 116 -2.82 -9.90 -13.11
CA PHE A 116 -1.52 -9.55 -12.54
C PHE A 116 -0.45 -10.61 -12.84
N ASP A 117 -0.79 -11.89 -12.79
CA ASP A 117 0.14 -12.96 -13.16
C ASP A 117 0.62 -12.82 -14.60
N MET A 118 -0.30 -12.50 -15.51
CA MET A 118 0.01 -12.32 -16.93
C MET A 118 0.82 -11.07 -17.24
N HIS A 119 0.70 -10.00 -16.45
CA HIS A 119 1.27 -8.69 -16.78
C HIS A 119 2.39 -8.25 -15.84
N ILE A 120 2.41 -8.68 -14.58
CA ILE A 120 3.32 -8.20 -13.54
C ILE A 120 4.23 -9.31 -13.03
N GLY A 121 3.76 -10.57 -13.08
CA GLY A 121 4.51 -11.75 -12.66
C GLY A 121 5.36 -12.35 -13.79
N GLY A 122 6.22 -13.29 -13.39
CA GLY A 122 6.99 -14.13 -14.32
C GLY A 122 8.35 -13.57 -14.75
N THR A 123 9.12 -14.44 -15.45
CA THR A 123 10.48 -14.17 -15.90
C THR A 123 10.56 -13.68 -17.36
N LEU A 124 9.44 -13.57 -18.05
CA LEU A 124 9.41 -13.06 -19.40
C LEU A 124 9.79 -11.58 -19.38
N THR A 125 10.98 -11.29 -19.83
CA THR A 125 11.42 -9.95 -20.23
C THR A 125 10.33 -9.40 -21.14
N SER A 126 9.50 -8.56 -20.54
CA SER A 126 8.24 -8.19 -21.13
C SER A 126 8.44 -7.48 -22.44
N ASN A 127 7.61 -7.81 -23.41
CA ASN A 127 7.35 -7.04 -24.63
C ASN A 127 6.85 -5.59 -24.37
N MET A 128 7.20 -4.98 -23.24
CA MET A 128 6.88 -3.57 -22.98
C MET A 128 7.71 -2.59 -23.82
N GLY A 129 8.63 -3.10 -24.67
CA GLY A 129 9.41 -2.26 -25.58
C GLY A 129 10.31 -1.22 -24.90
N ILE A 130 10.59 -1.41 -23.61
CA ILE A 130 11.47 -0.53 -22.84
C ILE A 130 12.90 -1.02 -23.03
N ALA A 131 13.79 -0.18 -23.55
CA ALA A 131 15.20 -0.48 -23.61
C ALA A 131 15.77 -0.69 -22.19
N GLU A 132 16.72 -1.61 -22.03
CA GLU A 132 17.31 -2.00 -20.73
C GLU A 132 17.84 -0.79 -19.92
N VAL A 133 18.39 0.20 -20.62
CA VAL A 133 18.90 1.46 -20.01
C VAL A 133 17.77 2.32 -19.44
N ASP A 134 16.60 2.33 -20.07
CA ASP A 134 15.45 3.12 -19.60
C ASP A 134 14.74 2.42 -18.45
N THR A 135 14.81 1.08 -18.37
CA THR A 135 14.24 0.27 -17.30
C THR A 135 14.76 0.71 -15.93
N HIS A 136 16.06 0.89 -15.78
CA HIS A 136 16.67 1.33 -14.52
C HIS A 136 16.22 2.74 -14.10
N LYS A 137 16.09 3.69 -15.04
CA LYS A 137 15.60 5.05 -14.76
C LYS A 137 14.15 5.03 -14.27
N PHE A 138 13.31 4.20 -14.89
CA PHE A 138 11.91 4.04 -14.46
C PHE A 138 11.82 3.44 -13.07
N MET A 139 12.60 2.41 -12.75
CA MET A 139 12.65 1.80 -11.43
C MET A 139 13.00 2.83 -10.36
N VAL A 140 14.12 3.55 -10.53
CA VAL A 140 14.55 4.59 -9.58
C VAL A 140 13.46 5.65 -9.39
N SER A 141 12.82 6.10 -10.48
CA SER A 141 11.73 7.08 -10.40
C SER A 141 10.54 6.55 -9.61
N SER A 142 10.16 5.29 -9.79
CA SER A 142 9.02 4.68 -9.09
C SER A 142 9.29 4.45 -7.62
N ILE A 143 10.49 4.00 -7.25
CA ILE A 143 10.90 3.87 -5.84
C ILE A 143 10.90 5.25 -5.15
N ILE A 144 11.31 6.30 -5.83
CA ILE A 144 11.24 7.68 -5.30
C ILE A 144 9.78 8.08 -5.07
N GLU A 145 8.88 7.87 -6.05
CA GLU A 145 7.47 8.19 -5.91
C GLU A 145 6.80 7.41 -4.77
N GLU A 146 7.10 6.12 -4.67
CA GLU A 146 6.62 5.25 -3.59
C GLU A 146 7.06 5.78 -2.23
N SER A 147 8.34 6.13 -2.10
CA SER A 147 8.93 6.63 -0.86
C SER A 147 8.32 7.95 -0.41
N ILE A 148 8.06 8.85 -1.37
CA ILE A 148 7.40 10.13 -1.11
C ILE A 148 5.95 9.88 -0.68
N ALA A 149 5.18 9.13 -1.47
CA ALA A 149 3.75 8.91 -1.22
C ALA A 149 3.51 8.16 0.10
N SER A 150 4.26 7.08 0.34
CA SER A 150 4.18 6.30 1.57
C SER A 150 4.47 7.14 2.82
N SER A 151 5.46 8.03 2.77
CA SER A 151 5.76 8.95 3.88
C SER A 151 4.69 10.04 4.04
N GLN A 152 4.10 10.51 2.94
CA GLN A 152 3.04 11.52 2.97
C GLN A 152 1.71 10.98 3.53
N ILE A 153 1.40 9.70 3.36
CA ILE A 153 0.26 9.04 4.02
C ILE A 153 0.39 9.20 5.54
N GLU A 154 1.61 9.09 6.06
CA GLU A 154 1.94 9.20 7.50
C GLU A 154 2.25 10.65 7.93
N GLY A 155 1.89 11.65 7.12
CA GLY A 155 1.97 13.05 7.49
C GLY A 155 3.27 13.76 7.15
N ALA A 156 4.16 13.18 6.34
CA ALA A 156 5.32 13.92 5.85
C ALA A 156 4.86 15.09 4.95
N ASN A 157 5.26 16.30 5.31
CA ASN A 157 4.87 17.53 4.61
C ASN A 157 6.06 18.11 3.82
N THR A 158 6.30 17.58 2.64
CA THR A 158 7.34 18.03 1.71
C THR A 158 6.80 17.96 0.29
N THR A 159 7.12 18.95 -0.56
CA THR A 159 6.69 18.91 -1.96
C THR A 159 7.41 17.80 -2.71
N ARG A 160 6.70 17.17 -3.66
CA ARG A 160 7.26 16.09 -4.51
C ARG A 160 8.57 16.53 -5.19
N LYS A 161 8.61 17.74 -5.74
CA LYS A 161 9.81 18.29 -6.40
C LYS A 161 11.01 18.32 -5.46
N LYS A 162 10.85 18.90 -4.27
CA LYS A 162 11.92 19.02 -3.27
C LYS A 162 12.43 17.66 -2.81
N ALA A 163 11.51 16.72 -2.55
CA ALA A 163 11.85 15.36 -2.14
C ALA A 163 12.62 14.61 -3.24
N LYS A 164 12.18 14.71 -4.49
CA LYS A 164 12.84 14.10 -5.65
C LYS A 164 14.25 14.66 -5.83
N GLU A 165 14.41 16.00 -5.80
CA GLU A 165 15.72 16.65 -5.87
C GLU A 165 16.66 16.22 -4.74
N MET A 166 16.13 16.10 -3.50
CA MET A 166 16.91 15.66 -2.34
C MET A 166 17.48 14.25 -2.56
N ILE A 167 16.64 13.31 -3.00
CA ILE A 167 17.07 11.94 -3.24
C ILE A 167 18.06 11.86 -4.42
N GLN A 168 17.74 12.51 -5.54
CA GLN A 168 18.59 12.47 -6.74
C GLN A 168 19.97 13.12 -6.54
N LYS A 169 20.05 14.18 -5.75
CA LYS A 169 21.32 14.87 -5.44
C LYS A 169 22.04 14.29 -4.22
N GLY A 170 21.46 13.31 -3.53
CA GLY A 170 22.03 12.73 -2.31
C GLY A 170 22.20 13.74 -1.16
N THR A 171 21.35 14.80 -1.13
CA THR A 171 21.45 15.82 -0.10
C THR A 171 20.90 15.34 1.23
N LYS A 172 21.52 15.74 2.35
CA LYS A 172 21.08 15.38 3.70
C LYS A 172 19.70 15.97 3.99
N PRO A 173 18.78 15.21 4.61
CA PRO A 173 17.49 15.70 5.07
C PRO A 173 17.63 16.85 6.06
N LYS A 174 16.80 17.88 5.92
CA LYS A 174 16.80 19.08 6.78
C LYS A 174 15.60 19.16 7.72
N SER A 175 14.64 18.23 7.59
CA SER A 175 13.43 18.15 8.41
C SER A 175 13.03 16.70 8.68
N LYS A 176 12.21 16.48 9.72
CA LYS A 176 11.62 15.15 10.02
C LYS A 176 10.89 14.57 8.80
N SER A 177 10.13 15.40 8.07
CA SER A 177 9.43 14.95 6.84
C SER A 177 10.40 14.52 5.74
N GLU A 178 11.49 15.22 5.52
CA GLU A 178 12.52 14.84 4.57
C GLU A 178 13.25 13.58 5.01
N GLN A 179 13.51 13.44 6.32
CA GLN A 179 14.12 12.24 6.89
C GLN A 179 13.20 11.02 6.69
N MET A 180 11.90 11.14 6.94
CA MET A 180 10.93 10.05 6.70
C MET A 180 10.97 9.56 5.24
N ILE A 181 11.05 10.48 4.27
CA ILE A 181 11.11 10.14 2.85
C ILE A 181 12.43 9.47 2.50
N MET A 182 13.56 9.97 3.00
CA MET A 182 14.88 9.38 2.76
C MET A 182 14.97 7.98 3.38
N ASN A 183 14.45 7.80 4.60
CA ASN A 183 14.39 6.52 5.27
C ASN A 183 13.61 5.48 4.44
N ASN A 184 12.44 5.87 3.96
CA ASN A 184 11.60 4.98 3.16
C ASN A 184 12.29 4.63 1.83
N TYR A 185 12.97 5.57 1.18
CA TYR A 185 13.76 5.32 -0.01
C TYR A 185 14.89 4.31 0.26
N ASN A 186 15.67 4.50 1.32
CA ASN A 186 16.74 3.57 1.71
C ASN A 186 16.18 2.18 2.04
N THR A 187 15.02 2.12 2.72
CA THR A 187 14.33 0.85 3.02
C THR A 187 13.92 0.12 1.75
N MET A 188 13.35 0.82 0.77
CA MET A 188 12.96 0.22 -0.50
C MET A 188 14.17 -0.28 -1.29
N GLN A 189 15.29 0.46 -1.30
CA GLN A 189 16.55 0.00 -1.90
C GLN A 189 17.08 -1.26 -1.22
N HIS A 190 17.07 -1.30 0.12
CA HIS A 190 17.47 -2.47 0.88
C HIS A 190 16.61 -3.69 0.52
N ILE A 191 15.30 -3.54 0.45
CA ILE A 191 14.36 -4.62 0.08
C ILE A 191 14.66 -5.16 -1.33
N VAL A 192 14.89 -4.29 -2.31
CA VAL A 192 15.23 -4.73 -3.69
C VAL A 192 16.51 -5.56 -3.70
N GLN A 193 17.52 -5.16 -2.92
CA GLN A 193 18.81 -5.87 -2.84
C GLN A 193 18.71 -7.21 -2.10
N HIS A 194 17.81 -7.32 -1.09
CA HIS A 194 17.69 -8.47 -0.19
C HIS A 194 16.36 -9.22 -0.37
N LYS A 195 15.69 -9.06 -1.51
CA LYS A 195 14.33 -9.57 -1.75
C LYS A 195 14.17 -11.08 -1.58
N HIS A 196 15.23 -11.85 -1.72
CA HIS A 196 15.20 -13.32 -1.59
C HIS A 196 15.40 -13.81 -0.16
N GLU A 197 15.77 -12.93 0.75
CA GLU A 197 15.99 -13.30 2.15
C GLU A 197 14.68 -13.68 2.86
N PRO A 198 14.74 -14.50 3.91
CA PRO A 198 13.58 -14.81 4.74
C PRO A 198 13.21 -13.62 5.62
N LEU A 199 11.91 -13.48 5.92
CA LEU A 199 11.46 -12.58 6.96
C LEU A 199 11.65 -13.26 8.31
N THR A 200 12.38 -12.59 9.21
CA THR A 200 12.53 -12.99 10.61
C THR A 200 12.12 -11.82 11.51
N PRO A 201 11.87 -12.05 12.81
CA PRO A 201 11.61 -10.94 13.73
C PRO A 201 12.71 -9.87 13.67
N GLU A 202 13.99 -10.29 13.60
CA GLU A 202 15.15 -9.40 13.54
C GLU A 202 15.20 -8.60 12.23
N SER A 203 14.92 -9.25 11.09
CA SER A 203 14.86 -8.54 9.80
C SER A 203 13.68 -7.56 9.74
N LEU A 204 12.53 -7.88 10.34
CA LEU A 204 11.41 -6.96 10.48
C LEU A 204 11.75 -5.76 11.36
N GLN A 205 12.45 -5.99 12.49
CA GLN A 205 12.97 -4.94 13.36
C GLN A 205 13.97 -4.05 12.62
N TYR A 206 14.84 -4.63 11.81
CA TYR A 206 15.81 -3.88 11.01
C TYR A 206 15.12 -3.02 9.93
N ILE A 207 14.14 -3.57 9.23
CA ILE A 207 13.30 -2.79 8.28
C ILE A 207 12.64 -1.60 9.00
N HIS A 208 12.08 -1.84 10.19
CA HIS A 208 11.50 -0.75 10.96
C HIS A 208 12.55 0.26 11.43
N GLN A 209 13.75 -0.18 11.84
CA GLN A 209 14.85 0.70 12.22
C GLN A 209 15.23 1.64 11.05
N LEU A 210 15.34 1.13 9.82
CA LEU A 210 15.57 1.94 8.64
C LEU A 210 14.45 2.98 8.42
N ILE A 211 13.19 2.57 8.55
CA ILE A 211 12.00 3.43 8.39
C ILE A 211 11.93 4.51 9.46
N ALA A 212 12.27 4.16 10.71
CA ALA A 212 12.10 5.00 11.87
C ALA A 212 13.32 5.91 12.16
N TYR A 213 14.47 5.64 11.55
CA TYR A 213 15.73 6.32 11.82
C TYR A 213 15.60 7.83 11.95
N LYS A 214 15.93 8.37 13.12
CA LYS A 214 15.83 9.82 13.45
C LYS A 214 14.45 10.46 13.26
N THR A 215 13.38 9.65 13.32
CA THR A 215 12.01 10.16 13.17
C THR A 215 11.11 9.85 14.35
N LEU A 216 11.57 9.07 15.33
CA LEU A 216 10.87 8.83 16.59
C LEU A 216 11.31 9.85 17.66
N ASP A 217 10.46 10.03 18.67
CA ASP A 217 10.77 10.90 19.79
C ASP A 217 11.76 10.19 20.76
N LEU A 218 11.71 8.85 20.85
CA LEU A 218 12.58 8.00 21.63
C LEU A 218 13.41 7.13 20.67
N PRO A 219 14.74 7.35 20.58
CA PRO A 219 15.61 6.58 19.67
C PRO A 219 15.65 5.07 19.98
N GLU A 220 15.43 4.67 21.23
CA GLU A 220 15.36 3.28 21.67
C GLU A 220 14.15 2.51 21.11
N GLU A 221 13.13 3.20 20.60
CA GLU A 221 11.98 2.61 19.93
C GLU A 221 12.28 2.27 18.46
N GLU A 222 13.39 2.79 17.89
CA GLU A 222 13.78 2.49 16.51
C GLU A 222 14.17 1.02 16.35
N GLY A 223 13.37 0.25 15.64
CA GLY A 223 13.56 -1.20 15.46
C GLY A 223 13.08 -2.06 16.64
N ALA A 224 12.54 -1.48 17.70
CA ALA A 224 12.08 -2.23 18.86
C ALA A 224 10.56 -2.48 18.80
N PHE A 225 10.13 -3.72 19.07
CA PHE A 225 8.72 -4.01 19.30
C PHE A 225 8.24 -3.32 20.57
N ARG A 226 7.02 -2.78 20.55
CA ARG A 226 6.42 -2.18 21.74
C ARG A 226 6.22 -3.20 22.86
N THR A 227 6.40 -2.75 24.09
CA THR A 227 6.22 -3.55 25.30
C THR A 227 5.03 -3.09 26.14
N HIS A 228 4.27 -2.09 25.65
CA HIS A 228 3.14 -1.47 26.36
C HIS A 228 1.90 -1.41 25.46
N ASN A 229 0.74 -1.18 26.08
CA ASN A 229 -0.58 -1.26 25.43
C ASN A 229 -1.25 0.12 25.25
N ASP A 230 -0.52 1.21 25.40
CA ASP A 230 -1.02 2.58 25.24
C ASP A 230 -0.90 3.12 23.80
N ILE A 231 -0.72 2.23 22.82
CA ILE A 231 -0.70 2.54 21.39
C ILE A 231 -2.07 2.25 20.79
N TYR A 232 -2.66 3.25 20.15
CA TYR A 232 -3.94 3.17 19.46
C TYR A 232 -3.84 3.79 18.08
N VAL A 233 -4.60 3.28 17.13
CA VAL A 233 -4.81 3.97 15.84
C VAL A 233 -5.97 4.94 16.02
N VAL A 234 -5.72 6.21 15.72
CA VAL A 234 -6.67 7.31 15.97
C VAL A 234 -6.98 8.01 14.66
N ASP A 235 -8.25 8.26 14.40
CA ASP A 235 -8.65 9.19 13.34
C ASP A 235 -8.27 10.62 13.73
N PHE A 236 -7.41 11.23 12.90
CA PHE A 236 -6.93 12.59 13.14
C PHE A 236 -8.00 13.68 12.96
N THR A 237 -9.16 13.36 12.38
CA THR A 237 -10.21 14.35 12.13
C THR A 237 -11.07 14.58 13.36
N ASN A 238 -11.36 13.52 14.13
CA ASN A 238 -12.24 13.55 15.31
C ASN A 238 -11.57 13.04 16.58
N SER A 239 -10.31 12.56 16.51
CA SER A 239 -9.54 12.00 17.63
C SER A 239 -10.16 10.71 18.22
N GLU A 240 -10.99 10.01 17.45
CA GLU A 240 -11.57 8.72 17.87
C GLU A 240 -10.58 7.58 17.65
N VAL A 241 -10.57 6.62 18.61
CA VAL A 241 -9.80 5.37 18.45
C VAL A 241 -10.55 4.48 17.45
N VAL A 242 -9.89 4.18 16.34
CA VAL A 242 -10.45 3.38 15.25
C VAL A 242 -9.94 1.94 15.24
N HIS A 243 -8.82 1.68 15.90
CA HIS A 243 -8.29 0.33 16.08
C HIS A 243 -7.52 0.23 17.40
N THR A 244 -7.77 -0.84 18.15
CA THR A 244 -7.03 -1.21 19.36
C THR A 244 -6.19 -2.43 19.02
N PRO A 245 -4.87 -2.31 18.90
CA PRO A 245 -4.01 -3.43 18.59
C PRO A 245 -4.06 -4.55 19.64
N PRO A 246 -3.66 -5.78 19.28
CA PRO A 246 -3.44 -6.87 20.23
C PRO A 246 -2.54 -6.48 21.39
N ASP A 247 -2.65 -7.20 22.51
CA ASP A 247 -1.78 -6.98 23.67
C ASP A 247 -0.30 -7.12 23.28
N ALA A 248 0.58 -6.28 23.86
CA ALA A 248 2.00 -6.31 23.59
C ALA A 248 2.61 -7.69 23.90
N ALA A 249 2.09 -8.41 24.89
CA ALA A 249 2.51 -9.78 25.22
C ALA A 249 2.22 -10.79 24.09
N GLU A 250 1.28 -10.50 23.19
CA GLU A 250 0.95 -11.36 22.03
C GLU A 250 1.90 -11.15 20.83
N ILE A 251 2.63 -10.03 20.80
CA ILE A 251 3.48 -9.65 19.65
C ILE A 251 4.48 -10.76 19.27
N PRO A 252 5.23 -11.38 20.19
CA PRO A 252 6.22 -12.41 19.80
C PRO A 252 5.57 -13.59 19.05
N VAL A 253 4.40 -14.04 19.51
CA VAL A 253 3.66 -15.13 18.88
C VAL A 253 3.13 -14.72 17.52
N LEU A 254 2.48 -13.55 17.43
CA LEU A 254 1.88 -13.04 16.18
C LEU A 254 2.94 -12.76 15.11
N ILE A 255 4.08 -12.17 15.50
CA ILE A 255 5.19 -11.91 14.58
C ILE A 255 5.86 -13.21 14.15
N GLY A 256 6.06 -14.17 15.05
CA GLY A 256 6.58 -15.50 14.70
C GLY A 256 5.71 -16.21 13.65
N GLN A 257 4.39 -16.15 13.83
CA GLN A 257 3.43 -16.71 12.85
C GLN A 257 3.41 -15.92 11.54
N LEU A 258 3.53 -14.59 11.59
CA LEU A 258 3.65 -13.74 10.41
C LEU A 258 4.90 -14.08 9.60
N CYS A 259 6.04 -14.27 10.26
CA CYS A 259 7.30 -14.70 9.62
C CYS A 259 7.15 -16.09 9.01
N THR A 260 6.51 -17.03 9.69
CA THR A 260 6.20 -18.35 9.16
C THR A 260 5.31 -18.24 7.92
N PHE A 261 4.25 -17.45 8.00
CA PHE A 261 3.33 -17.21 6.88
C PHE A 261 4.05 -16.56 5.68
N PHE A 262 5.00 -15.67 5.90
CA PHE A 262 5.82 -15.06 4.84
C PHE A 262 6.74 -16.10 4.16
N ASN A 263 7.39 -16.97 4.93
CA ASN A 263 8.50 -17.80 4.46
C ASN A 263 8.09 -19.17 3.93
N THR A 264 6.98 -19.72 4.39
CA THR A 264 6.58 -21.10 4.09
C THR A 264 5.39 -21.15 3.14
N ASP A 265 5.37 -22.16 2.29
CA ASP A 265 4.18 -22.51 1.55
C ASP A 265 3.16 -23.12 2.52
N THR A 266 1.92 -22.68 2.40
CA THR A 266 0.82 -23.20 3.19
C THR A 266 0.35 -24.55 2.61
N HIS A 267 -0.16 -25.45 3.45
CA HIS A 267 -0.74 -26.73 2.99
C HIS A 267 -1.83 -26.53 1.92
N THR A 268 -2.59 -25.45 2.05
CA THR A 268 -3.55 -25.00 1.05
C THR A 268 -2.94 -23.84 0.27
N PHE A 269 -2.99 -23.90 -1.05
CA PHE A 269 -2.45 -22.83 -1.89
C PHE A 269 -3.14 -21.50 -1.61
N ILE A 270 -2.34 -20.51 -1.27
CA ILE A 270 -2.75 -19.11 -1.17
C ILE A 270 -1.97 -18.33 -2.22
N HIS A 271 -2.70 -17.67 -3.11
CA HIS A 271 -2.09 -16.89 -4.17
C HIS A 271 -1.12 -15.82 -3.59
N PRO A 272 0.10 -15.63 -4.16
CA PRO A 272 1.08 -14.71 -3.59
C PRO A 272 0.57 -13.28 -3.40
N LEU A 273 -0.24 -12.75 -4.32
CA LEU A 273 -0.85 -11.43 -4.16
C LEU A 273 -1.79 -11.34 -2.96
N ILE A 274 -2.59 -12.39 -2.72
CA ILE A 274 -3.44 -12.45 -1.52
C ILE A 274 -2.57 -12.49 -0.28
N LYS A 275 -1.53 -13.30 -0.29
CA LYS A 275 -0.59 -13.43 0.82
C LYS A 275 0.11 -12.09 1.13
N ALA A 276 0.52 -11.35 0.10
CA ALA A 276 1.05 -9.99 0.25
C ALA A 276 0.04 -9.03 0.91
N CYS A 277 -1.23 -9.07 0.48
CA CYS A 277 -2.29 -8.25 1.08
C CYS A 277 -2.52 -8.63 2.55
N VAL A 278 -2.52 -9.92 2.88
CA VAL A 278 -2.65 -10.39 4.27
C VAL A 278 -1.49 -9.91 5.12
N LEU A 279 -0.24 -10.02 4.65
CA LEU A 279 0.96 -9.52 5.36
C LEU A 279 0.87 -8.02 5.64
N HIS A 280 0.43 -7.23 4.65
CA HIS A 280 0.20 -5.80 4.81
C HIS A 280 -0.85 -5.51 5.90
N PHE A 281 -2.00 -6.18 5.82
CA PHE A 281 -3.07 -6.03 6.79
C PHE A 281 -2.59 -6.41 8.20
N MET A 282 -1.93 -7.56 8.35
CA MET A 282 -1.51 -8.09 9.64
C MET A 282 -0.52 -7.19 10.37
N ILE A 283 0.42 -6.55 9.67
CA ILE A 283 1.31 -5.57 10.34
C ILE A 283 0.51 -4.35 10.82
N GLY A 284 -0.47 -3.89 10.04
CA GLY A 284 -1.38 -2.82 10.47
C GLY A 284 -2.22 -3.22 11.69
N PHE A 285 -2.74 -4.45 11.71
CA PHE A 285 -3.56 -5.02 12.79
C PHE A 285 -2.74 -5.27 14.07
N ILE A 286 -1.60 -5.96 13.98
CA ILE A 286 -0.72 -6.24 15.13
C ILE A 286 -0.15 -4.95 15.70
N HIS A 287 0.16 -4.00 14.84
CA HIS A 287 0.73 -2.69 15.19
C HIS A 287 1.94 -2.83 16.14
N PRO A 288 2.98 -3.58 15.72
CA PRO A 288 4.01 -4.05 16.64
C PRO A 288 4.97 -2.97 17.12
N PHE A 289 4.98 -1.79 16.53
CA PHE A 289 5.92 -0.70 16.84
C PHE A 289 5.22 0.52 17.43
N ALA A 290 5.97 1.40 18.08
CA ALA A 290 5.44 2.64 18.65
C ALA A 290 4.93 3.64 17.57
N ASP A 291 5.61 3.73 16.42
CA ASP A 291 5.22 4.51 15.24
C ASP A 291 5.86 3.86 14.00
N GLY A 292 5.43 4.20 12.80
CA GLY A 292 6.02 3.67 11.55
C GLY A 292 5.39 2.37 11.04
N ASN A 293 4.37 1.84 11.72
CA ASN A 293 3.70 0.59 11.33
C ASN A 293 3.13 0.61 9.92
N GLY A 294 2.51 1.70 9.48
CA GLY A 294 1.96 1.82 8.14
C GLY A 294 3.03 1.76 7.05
N ARG A 295 4.17 2.45 7.24
CA ARG A 295 5.32 2.40 6.31
C ARG A 295 5.94 1.00 6.28
N THR A 296 6.06 0.34 7.44
CA THR A 296 6.56 -1.03 7.57
C THR A 296 5.62 -2.02 6.87
N ALA A 297 4.30 -1.90 7.05
CA ALA A 297 3.32 -2.75 6.40
C ALA A 297 3.42 -2.69 4.87
N ARG A 298 3.54 -1.47 4.30
CA ARG A 298 3.75 -1.29 2.86
C ARG A 298 5.10 -1.81 2.39
N ALA A 299 6.16 -1.62 3.17
CA ALA A 299 7.49 -2.14 2.85
C ALA A 299 7.51 -3.68 2.80
N VAL A 300 6.90 -4.37 3.77
CA VAL A 300 6.80 -5.84 3.79
C VAL A 300 5.91 -6.36 2.65
N PHE A 301 4.84 -5.65 2.30
CA PHE A 301 4.04 -5.94 1.11
C PHE A 301 4.90 -5.96 -0.15
N TYR A 302 5.68 -4.91 -0.40
CA TYR A 302 6.60 -4.84 -1.55
C TYR A 302 7.66 -5.94 -1.50
N TRP A 303 8.23 -6.21 -0.32
CA TRP A 303 9.21 -7.28 -0.16
C TRP A 303 8.65 -8.63 -0.57
N TYR A 304 7.48 -8.98 -0.06
CA TYR A 304 6.87 -10.26 -0.40
C TYR A 304 6.51 -10.37 -1.90
N MET A 305 6.03 -9.29 -2.49
CA MET A 305 5.74 -9.23 -3.93
C MET A 305 6.99 -9.50 -4.77
N LEU A 306 8.09 -8.84 -4.47
CA LEU A 306 9.37 -9.00 -5.18
C LEU A 306 9.96 -10.40 -4.98
N LYS A 307 9.91 -10.92 -3.73
CA LYS A 307 10.32 -12.30 -3.42
C LYS A 307 9.53 -13.33 -4.23
N SER A 308 8.27 -13.09 -4.44
CA SER A 308 7.36 -13.97 -5.18
C SER A 308 7.44 -13.83 -6.71
N GLY A 309 8.38 -13.03 -7.24
CA GLY A 309 8.61 -12.90 -8.67
C GLY A 309 7.77 -11.85 -9.39
N TYR A 310 7.03 -11.00 -8.65
CA TYR A 310 6.30 -9.87 -9.23
C TYR A 310 7.23 -8.69 -9.46
N TRP A 311 8.17 -8.86 -10.35
CA TRP A 311 9.27 -7.91 -10.62
C TRP A 311 8.78 -6.51 -11.00
N LEU A 312 7.65 -6.41 -11.71
CA LEU A 312 7.11 -5.11 -12.14
C LEU A 312 6.66 -4.25 -10.94
N THR A 313 6.53 -4.84 -9.74
CA THR A 313 6.26 -4.11 -8.50
C THR A 313 7.33 -3.07 -8.18
N GLU A 314 8.59 -3.27 -8.65
CA GLU A 314 9.66 -2.26 -8.55
C GLU A 314 9.31 -0.95 -9.28
N TYR A 315 8.39 -1.00 -10.23
CA TYR A 315 7.96 0.13 -11.07
C TYR A 315 6.60 0.69 -10.69
N LEU A 316 5.93 0.11 -9.69
CA LEU A 316 4.60 0.56 -9.26
C LEU A 316 4.70 1.42 -8.00
N SER A 317 4.07 2.60 -8.01
CA SER A 317 3.85 3.35 -6.78
C SER A 317 2.41 3.17 -6.32
N ILE A 318 2.18 2.08 -5.54
CA ILE A 318 0.86 1.76 -4.98
C ILE A 318 0.50 2.77 -3.91
N SER A 319 1.47 3.23 -3.11
CA SER A 319 1.24 4.24 -2.08
C SER A 319 0.74 5.58 -2.64
N ARG A 320 1.05 5.92 -3.89
CA ARG A 320 0.45 7.08 -4.54
C ARG A 320 -1.06 6.93 -4.66
N ILE A 321 -1.54 5.77 -5.09
CA ILE A 321 -2.97 5.47 -5.20
C ILE A 321 -3.62 5.41 -3.81
N ILE A 322 -2.96 4.78 -2.83
CA ILE A 322 -3.44 4.76 -1.44
C ILE A 322 -3.60 6.18 -0.90
N LYS A 323 -2.65 7.07 -1.15
CA LYS A 323 -2.72 8.48 -0.74
C LYS A 323 -3.92 9.20 -1.38
N GLU A 324 -4.16 8.98 -2.68
CA GLU A 324 -5.29 9.56 -3.40
C GLU A 324 -6.64 9.00 -2.92
N THR A 325 -6.65 7.77 -2.41
CA THR A 325 -7.84 7.04 -1.93
C THR A 325 -7.77 6.72 -0.42
N LYS A 326 -7.15 7.60 0.37
CA LYS A 326 -6.86 7.35 1.79
C LYS A 326 -8.08 6.92 2.61
N LYS A 327 -9.23 7.59 2.41
CA LYS A 327 -10.48 7.23 3.10
C LYS A 327 -10.97 5.80 2.78
N GLN A 328 -10.78 5.35 1.54
CA GLN A 328 -11.15 3.98 1.14
C GLN A 328 -10.19 2.95 1.74
N TYR A 329 -8.90 3.29 1.82
CA TYR A 329 -7.88 2.48 2.49
C TYR A 329 -8.19 2.29 3.98
N GLU A 330 -8.47 3.36 4.69
CA GLU A 330 -8.86 3.33 6.10
C GLU A 330 -10.16 2.52 6.30
N LYS A 331 -11.18 2.74 5.46
CA LYS A 331 -12.42 1.96 5.50
C LYS A 331 -12.21 0.47 5.24
N ALA A 332 -11.25 0.09 4.39
CA ALA A 332 -10.97 -1.31 4.12
C ALA A 332 -10.46 -2.05 5.37
N PHE A 333 -9.64 -1.42 6.20
CA PHE A 333 -9.28 -1.95 7.53
C PHE A 333 -10.49 -2.07 8.43
N LEU A 334 -11.25 -0.99 8.58
CA LEU A 334 -12.41 -0.94 9.49
C LEU A 334 -13.49 -1.95 9.10
N TYR A 335 -13.78 -2.10 7.80
CA TYR A 335 -14.76 -3.07 7.32
C TYR A 335 -14.31 -4.50 7.60
N THR A 336 -13.02 -4.80 7.43
CA THR A 336 -12.46 -6.10 7.76
C THR A 336 -12.68 -6.43 9.23
N GLU A 337 -12.30 -5.54 10.13
CA GLU A 337 -12.42 -5.77 11.58
C GLU A 337 -13.87 -5.80 12.06
N ALA A 338 -14.72 -4.92 11.54
CA ALA A 338 -16.12 -4.82 11.94
C ALA A 338 -17.00 -5.96 11.40
N ASP A 339 -16.56 -6.69 10.39
CA ASP A 339 -17.26 -7.82 9.79
C ASP A 339 -16.53 -9.15 10.03
N ASP A 340 -16.24 -9.45 11.30
CA ASP A 340 -15.63 -10.70 11.77
C ASP A 340 -14.26 -11.00 11.15
N ASN A 341 -13.42 -10.01 10.95
CA ASN A 341 -12.10 -10.11 10.32
C ASN A 341 -12.14 -10.65 8.89
N ASP A 342 -13.12 -10.23 8.09
CA ASP A 342 -13.23 -10.59 6.68
C ASP A 342 -12.23 -9.78 5.82
N LEU A 343 -11.07 -10.36 5.55
CA LEU A 343 -9.98 -9.78 4.76
C LEU A 343 -10.36 -9.45 3.32
N SER A 344 -11.47 -9.96 2.81
CA SER A 344 -11.87 -9.72 1.42
C SER A 344 -12.09 -8.24 1.12
N TYR A 345 -12.50 -7.44 2.11
CA TYR A 345 -12.61 -5.98 1.97
C TYR A 345 -11.25 -5.36 1.68
N PHE A 346 -10.24 -5.71 2.47
CA PHE A 346 -8.90 -5.18 2.32
C PHE A 346 -8.22 -5.71 1.05
N ILE A 347 -8.33 -7.00 0.76
CA ILE A 347 -7.80 -7.63 -0.46
C ILE A 347 -8.40 -6.97 -1.70
N THR A 348 -9.73 -6.82 -1.75
CA THR A 348 -10.42 -6.17 -2.88
C THR A 348 -9.96 -4.73 -3.09
N TYR A 349 -9.83 -3.96 -2.00
CA TYR A 349 -9.30 -2.60 -2.06
C TYR A 349 -7.88 -2.58 -2.61
N GLN A 350 -7.00 -3.44 -2.09
CA GLN A 350 -5.58 -3.46 -2.45
C GLN A 350 -5.38 -3.86 -3.92
N LEU A 351 -6.13 -4.85 -4.41
CA LEU A 351 -6.10 -5.22 -5.82
C LEU A 351 -6.58 -4.08 -6.72
N LYS A 352 -7.65 -3.37 -6.37
CA LYS A 352 -8.12 -2.16 -7.10
C LYS A 352 -7.08 -1.04 -7.08
N ALA A 353 -6.35 -0.85 -5.99
CA ALA A 353 -5.27 0.12 -5.91
C ALA A 353 -4.09 -0.27 -6.82
N MET A 354 -3.74 -1.56 -6.86
CA MET A 354 -2.71 -2.10 -7.76
C MET A 354 -3.10 -1.95 -9.24
N GLU A 355 -4.35 -2.24 -9.63
CA GLU A 355 -4.85 -2.02 -10.99
C GLU A 355 -4.68 -0.56 -11.43
N LYS A 356 -5.08 0.38 -10.58
CA LYS A 356 -4.90 1.81 -10.86
C LYS A 356 -3.43 2.21 -10.99
N ALA A 357 -2.57 1.67 -10.13
CA ALA A 357 -1.13 1.93 -10.21
C ALA A 357 -0.54 1.39 -11.51
N PHE A 358 -0.97 0.21 -11.94
CA PHE A 358 -0.53 -0.42 -13.18
C PHE A 358 -1.00 0.35 -14.42
N GLU A 359 -2.25 0.78 -14.48
CA GLU A 359 -2.75 1.62 -15.58
C GLU A 359 -2.05 2.99 -15.64
N ALA A 360 -1.72 3.56 -14.49
CA ALA A 360 -0.91 4.78 -14.43
C ALA A 360 0.51 4.57 -14.97
N LEU A 361 1.13 3.42 -14.66
CA LEU A 361 2.44 3.06 -15.20
C LEU A 361 2.37 2.89 -16.72
N LYS A 362 1.39 2.15 -17.25
CA LYS A 362 1.18 2.00 -18.71
C LYS A 362 1.03 3.35 -19.41
N THR A 363 0.22 4.23 -18.85
CA THR A 363 0.01 5.58 -19.37
C THR A 363 1.32 6.37 -19.41
N TYR A 364 2.10 6.27 -18.33
CA TYR A 364 3.41 6.92 -18.23
C TYR A 364 4.40 6.38 -19.27
N ILE A 365 4.51 5.06 -19.41
CA ILE A 365 5.39 4.41 -20.41
C ILE A 365 4.99 4.82 -21.82
N ASN A 366 3.70 4.74 -22.17
CA ASN A 366 3.20 5.13 -23.49
C ASN A 366 3.52 6.59 -23.83
N ARG A 367 3.38 7.48 -22.85
CA ARG A 367 3.74 8.89 -23.02
C ARG A 367 5.24 9.02 -23.31
N LYS A 368 6.08 8.34 -22.52
CA LYS A 368 7.54 8.37 -22.71
C LYS A 368 7.97 7.82 -24.04
N GLN A 369 7.39 6.73 -24.51
CA GLN A 369 7.66 6.18 -25.83
C GLN A 369 7.31 7.16 -26.96
N LYS A 370 6.16 7.88 -26.82
CA LYS A 370 5.79 8.93 -27.78
C LYS A 370 6.78 10.10 -27.76
N GLU A 371 7.22 10.53 -26.59
CA GLU A 371 8.25 11.58 -26.45
C GLU A 371 9.57 11.16 -27.11
N ILE A 372 10.03 9.89 -26.90
CA ILE A 372 11.21 9.32 -27.57
C ILE A 372 11.05 9.32 -29.09
N PHE A 373 9.92 8.82 -29.56
CA PHE A 373 9.65 8.77 -31.00
C PHE A 373 9.67 10.16 -31.62
N GLN A 374 9.03 11.14 -30.99
CA GLN A 374 9.04 12.53 -31.46
C GLN A 374 10.46 13.11 -31.45
N ALA A 375 11.22 12.93 -30.37
CA ALA A 375 12.62 13.37 -30.32
C ALA A 375 13.46 12.73 -31.43
N SER A 376 13.27 11.44 -31.72
CA SER A 376 13.97 10.76 -32.81
C SER A 376 13.61 11.29 -34.21
N GLN A 377 12.38 11.76 -34.40
CA GLN A 377 11.95 12.43 -35.63
C GLN A 377 12.64 13.80 -35.77
N PHE A 378 12.74 14.57 -34.68
CA PHE A 378 13.47 15.86 -34.71
C PHE A 378 14.94 15.67 -35.06
N MET A 379 15.59 14.58 -34.62
CA MET A 379 16.98 14.27 -34.99
C MET A 379 17.19 13.96 -36.49
N LYS A 380 16.10 13.57 -37.16
CA LYS A 380 16.15 13.30 -38.64
C LYS A 380 15.88 14.53 -39.48
N ILE A 381 15.55 15.68 -38.90
CA ILE A 381 15.30 16.93 -39.62
C ILE A 381 16.64 17.48 -40.11
N ALA A 382 16.73 17.82 -41.38
CA ALA A 382 17.91 18.44 -41.98
C ALA A 382 18.24 19.76 -41.22
N GLY A 383 19.49 19.89 -40.70
CA GLY A 383 19.97 21.05 -39.95
C GLY A 383 20.18 20.80 -38.46
N VAL A 384 19.75 19.66 -37.91
CA VAL A 384 20.12 19.27 -36.54
C VAL A 384 21.53 18.69 -36.57
N ASN A 385 22.48 19.43 -35.98
CA ASN A 385 23.84 18.96 -35.81
C ASN A 385 23.98 18.09 -34.54
N ASP A 386 25.13 17.38 -34.41
CA ASP A 386 25.41 16.47 -33.30
C ASP A 386 25.26 17.15 -31.91
N ARG A 387 25.57 18.43 -31.78
CA ARG A 387 25.42 19.18 -30.53
C ARG A 387 23.99 19.43 -30.22
N MET A 388 23.16 19.83 -31.17
CA MET A 388 21.71 19.97 -31.02
C MET A 388 21.08 18.62 -30.65
N ALA A 389 21.49 17.53 -31.26
CA ALA A 389 21.01 16.19 -30.93
C ALA A 389 21.34 15.82 -29.46
N GLN A 390 22.56 16.15 -29.01
CA GLN A 390 22.95 15.92 -27.62
C GLN A 390 22.19 16.81 -26.63
N ILE A 391 21.90 18.07 -26.96
CA ILE A 391 21.07 18.96 -26.13
C ILE A 391 19.64 18.44 -26.06
N ILE A 392 19.06 18.07 -27.19
CA ILE A 392 17.73 17.44 -27.25
C ILE A 392 17.69 16.19 -26.39
N LYS A 393 18.73 15.35 -26.44
CA LYS A 393 18.85 14.15 -25.59
C LYS A 393 18.91 14.50 -24.09
N ILE A 394 19.64 15.55 -23.70
CA ILE A 394 19.73 15.98 -22.30
C ILE A 394 18.36 16.46 -21.79
N ILE A 395 17.66 17.26 -22.59
CA ILE A 395 16.31 17.76 -22.24
C ILE A 395 15.32 16.60 -22.22
N TYR A 396 15.48 15.65 -23.14
CA TYR A 396 14.68 14.46 -23.18
C TYR A 396 14.88 13.55 -21.96
N ASP A 397 16.13 13.33 -21.54
CA ASP A 397 16.49 12.52 -20.39
C ASP A 397 16.02 13.13 -19.06
N ASP A 398 15.91 14.47 -19.00
CA ASP A 398 15.39 15.20 -17.83
C ASP A 398 14.59 16.43 -18.30
N PRO A 399 13.29 16.27 -18.60
CA PRO A 399 12.43 17.34 -19.12
C PRO A 399 12.26 18.55 -18.18
N GLU A 400 12.52 18.37 -16.88
CA GLU A 400 12.47 19.42 -15.88
C GLU A 400 13.82 20.13 -15.68
N ARG A 401 14.86 19.66 -16.38
CA ARG A 401 16.19 20.23 -16.29
C ARG A 401 16.25 21.57 -17.03
N VAL A 402 16.62 22.60 -16.31
CA VAL A 402 16.93 23.91 -16.89
C VAL A 402 18.41 23.91 -17.25
N LEU A 403 18.71 23.96 -18.54
CA LEU A 403 20.06 24.12 -19.02
C LEU A 403 20.42 25.64 -19.04
N SER A 404 21.48 26.01 -18.33
CA SER A 404 22.02 27.35 -18.42
C SER A 404 22.96 27.45 -19.63
N ILE A 405 23.06 28.66 -20.22
CA ILE A 405 24.00 28.93 -21.31
C ILE A 405 25.43 28.56 -20.89
N LYS A 406 25.81 28.85 -19.66
CA LYS A 406 27.15 28.55 -19.10
C LYS A 406 27.40 27.02 -19.00
N GLU A 407 26.38 26.23 -18.73
CA GLU A 407 26.46 24.78 -18.71
C GLU A 407 26.64 24.20 -20.14
N ILE A 408 25.97 24.80 -21.12
CA ILE A 408 26.09 24.45 -22.54
C ILE A 408 27.50 24.82 -23.05
N GLU A 409 27.99 26.03 -22.72
CA GLU A 409 29.35 26.48 -23.04
C GLU A 409 30.41 25.48 -22.54
N ASN A 410 30.34 25.15 -21.25
CA ASN A 410 31.33 24.25 -20.62
C ASN A 410 31.26 22.83 -21.15
N ARG A 411 30.05 22.33 -21.42
CA ARG A 411 29.85 20.92 -21.87
C ARG A 411 30.29 20.71 -23.30
N PHE A 412 30.06 21.67 -24.16
CA PHE A 412 30.35 21.57 -25.61
C PHE A 412 31.59 22.32 -26.04
N LEU A 413 32.29 22.95 -25.09
CA LEU A 413 33.47 23.79 -25.35
C LEU A 413 33.25 24.84 -26.46
N ILE A 414 32.12 25.56 -26.37
CA ILE A 414 31.68 26.57 -27.34
C ILE A 414 31.58 27.97 -26.72
N SER A 415 31.63 28.98 -27.59
CA SER A 415 31.47 30.34 -27.15
C SER A 415 30.02 30.65 -26.71
N ASN A 416 29.85 31.70 -25.87
CA ASN A 416 28.55 32.22 -25.43
C ASN A 416 27.60 32.50 -26.61
N HIS A 417 28.16 33.08 -27.68
CA HIS A 417 27.38 33.35 -28.90
C HIS A 417 26.84 32.08 -29.57
N THR A 418 27.58 30.97 -29.52
CA THR A 418 27.17 29.70 -30.11
C THR A 418 26.22 28.93 -29.18
N ALA A 419 26.27 29.16 -27.86
CA ALA A 419 25.45 28.51 -26.85
C ALA A 419 24.06 29.19 -26.72
N ARG A 420 23.90 30.41 -27.18
CA ARG A 420 22.61 31.12 -27.31
C ARG A 420 21.85 30.66 -28.55
#